data_a00556754847393cb74bde7da4f17578
#
_entry.id   a00556754847393cb74bde7da4f17578
#
_cell.length_a   1.000
_cell.length_b   1.000
_cell.length_c   1.000
_cell.angle_alpha   90.00
_cell.angle_beta   90.00
_cell.angle_gamma   90.00
#
_symmetry.space_group_name_H-M   'P 1'
#
loop_
_entity.id
_entity.type
_entity.pdbx_description
1 polymer ?
#
loop_
_entity_poly.entity_id
_entity_poly.type
_entity_poly.pdbx_seq_one_letter_code
_entity_poly.pdbx_strand_id
1 'polypeptide(L)'
;SRVGGPKETLAAARARIGELPETRVTAVSSLYESAPVDAGGPPFINQVLRVDTALPALSLLEGLQAIELAFGRERPFRNAPRTLDLDLLLVADETRTDAVLTLPHPRLHERLFVLMPLAEIDADLHVPGLGTTATLLAQLMATKHGQDCRRLV
;
A
#
# COMPACT_ATOMS: atom_id res chain seq x y z
N SER A 1 23.89 1.47 -8.98
CA SER A 1 23.83 1.40 -7.71
C SER A 1 22.94 0.34 -7.21
N ARG A 2 23.18 -0.03 -6.11
CA ARG A 2 22.46 -0.94 -5.52
C ARG A 2 21.44 -0.35 -4.75
N VAL A 3 20.39 -0.77 -4.95
CA VAL A 3 19.28 -0.39 -4.11
C VAL A 3 19.51 -1.01 -2.76
N GLY A 4 19.20 -0.31 -1.72
CA GLY A 4 19.24 -0.85 -0.37
C GLY A 4 18.16 -1.88 -0.17
N GLY A 5 17.90 -2.21 1.07
CA GLY A 5 16.85 -3.15 1.43
C GLY A 5 15.46 -2.57 1.23
N PRO A 6 14.42 -3.32 1.67
CA PRO A 6 13.04 -2.88 1.49
C PRO A 6 12.74 -1.51 2.10
N LYS A 7 13.36 -1.17 3.23
CA LYS A 7 13.10 0.13 3.87
C LYS A 7 13.58 1.27 3.00
N GLU A 8 14.77 1.13 2.41
CA GLU A 8 15.33 2.16 1.54
C GLU A 8 14.50 2.29 0.27
N THR A 9 14.02 1.18 -0.27
CA THR A 9 13.18 1.19 -1.45
C THR A 9 11.88 1.93 -1.17
N LEU A 10 11.25 1.70 -0.03
CA LEU A 10 10.02 2.37 0.34
C LEU A 10 10.24 3.87 0.52
N ALA A 11 11.35 4.27 1.13
CA ALA A 11 11.66 5.68 1.30
C ALA A 11 11.86 6.37 -0.05
N ALA A 12 12.55 5.72 -0.97
CA ALA A 12 12.78 6.26 -2.31
C ALA A 12 11.46 6.35 -3.09
N ALA A 13 10.60 5.34 -2.96
CA ALA A 13 9.30 5.35 -3.63
C ALA A 13 8.42 6.48 -3.10
N ARG A 14 8.43 6.68 -1.80
CA ARG A 14 7.67 7.78 -1.19
C ARG A 14 8.10 9.13 -1.73
N ALA A 15 9.39 9.34 -1.88
CA ALA A 15 9.92 10.57 -2.45
C ALA A 15 9.43 10.76 -3.88
N ARG A 16 9.42 9.69 -4.67
CA ARG A 16 8.95 9.76 -6.05
C ARG A 16 7.45 10.06 -6.14
N ILE A 17 6.66 9.51 -5.24
CA ILE A 17 5.23 9.78 -5.20
C ILE A 17 5.00 11.28 -4.93
N GLY A 18 5.76 11.85 -4.00
CA GLY A 18 5.64 13.27 -3.68
C GLY A 18 6.05 14.18 -4.82
N GLU A 19 6.76 13.65 -5.82
CA GLU A 19 7.16 14.42 -6.99
C GLU A 19 6.14 14.36 -8.14
N LEU A 20 5.08 13.57 -8.00
CA LEU A 20 4.03 13.56 -9.02
C LEU A 20 3.35 14.91 -9.10
N PRO A 21 2.84 15.30 -10.30
CA PRO A 21 2.22 16.62 -10.45
C PRO A 21 1.08 16.83 -9.46
N GLU A 22 1.02 18.00 -8.86
CA GLU A 22 -0.06 18.42 -7.97
C GLU A 22 -0.33 17.41 -6.86
N THR A 23 0.71 16.75 -6.38
CA THR A 23 0.60 15.66 -5.40
C THR A 23 1.54 15.91 -4.23
N ARG A 24 1.05 15.68 -3.02
CA ARG A 24 1.82 15.88 -1.81
C ARG A 24 1.52 14.74 -0.83
N VAL A 25 2.56 14.16 -0.24
CA VAL A 25 2.40 13.17 0.81
C VAL A 25 2.09 13.90 2.11
N THR A 26 0.95 13.59 2.73
CA THR A 26 0.49 14.29 3.93
C THR A 26 0.59 13.45 5.19
N ALA A 27 0.68 12.14 5.06
CA ALA A 27 0.86 11.26 6.21
C ALA A 27 1.56 9.98 5.77
N VAL A 28 2.32 9.41 6.68
CA VAL A 28 3.10 8.18 6.43
C VAL A 28 2.93 7.28 7.64
N SER A 29 2.54 6.04 7.42
CA SER A 29 2.42 5.09 8.53
C SER A 29 3.80 4.62 8.97
N SER A 30 3.85 3.93 10.11
CA SER A 30 5.01 3.16 10.48
C SER A 30 5.22 2.05 9.46
N LEU A 31 6.38 1.44 9.49
CA LEU A 31 6.64 0.25 8.67
C LEU A 31 6.06 -0.97 9.37
N TYR A 32 5.52 -1.88 8.60
CA TYR A 32 4.94 -3.12 9.11
C TYR A 32 5.58 -4.30 8.43
N GLU A 33 5.85 -5.34 9.21
CA GLU A 33 6.44 -6.57 8.71
C GLU A 33 5.39 -7.66 8.74
N SER A 34 5.25 -8.38 7.65
CA SER A 34 4.33 -9.51 7.57
C SER A 34 5.04 -10.73 7.03
N ALA A 35 4.66 -11.90 7.56
CA ALA A 35 5.23 -13.16 7.12
C ALA A 35 4.63 -13.56 5.76
N PRO A 36 5.41 -14.22 4.88
CA PRO A 36 4.85 -14.76 3.65
C PRO A 36 3.77 -15.78 3.97
N VAL A 37 2.72 -15.81 3.15
CA VAL A 37 1.63 -16.77 3.35
C VAL A 37 2.14 -18.19 3.18
N ASP A 38 2.93 -18.40 2.15
CA ASP A 38 3.55 -19.70 1.91
C ASP A 38 4.94 -19.69 2.53
N ALA A 39 5.18 -20.57 3.45
CA ALA A 39 6.43 -20.60 4.19
C ALA A 39 7.64 -20.47 3.28
N GLY A 40 8.61 -19.74 3.75
CA GLY A 40 9.87 -19.55 3.05
C GLY A 40 10.01 -18.16 2.49
N GLY A 41 11.22 -17.67 2.47
CA GLY A 41 11.53 -16.35 1.99
C GLY A 41 11.47 -15.29 3.08
N PRO A 42 12.00 -14.11 2.81
CA PRO A 42 12.04 -13.04 3.79
C PRO A 42 10.64 -12.43 3.99
N PRO A 43 10.40 -11.81 5.14
CA PRO A 43 9.13 -11.13 5.37
C PRO A 43 8.97 -9.93 4.46
N PHE A 44 7.70 -9.55 4.25
CA PHE A 44 7.37 -8.35 3.49
C PHE A 44 7.37 -7.14 4.40
N ILE A 45 7.80 -6.00 3.88
CA ILE A 45 7.73 -4.73 4.59
C ILE A 45 6.75 -3.84 3.85
N ASN A 46 5.76 -3.31 4.56
CA ASN A 46 4.69 -2.52 3.98
C ASN A 46 4.51 -1.21 4.73
N GLN A 47 4.01 -0.22 4.03
CA GLN A 47 3.73 1.10 4.58
C GLN A 47 2.58 1.70 3.81
N VAL A 48 1.72 2.46 4.49
CA VAL A 48 0.62 3.17 3.85
C VAL A 48 0.89 4.65 3.89
N LEU A 49 0.57 5.33 2.80
CA LEU A 49 0.71 6.77 2.68
C LEU A 49 -0.63 7.41 2.44
N ARG A 50 -0.82 8.62 2.98
CA ARG A 50 -1.92 9.47 2.57
C ARG A 50 -1.35 10.60 1.73
N VAL A 51 -1.98 10.82 0.58
CA VAL A 51 -1.54 11.88 -0.32
C VAL A 51 -2.69 12.82 -0.64
N ASP A 52 -2.35 14.10 -0.78
CA ASP A 52 -3.25 15.10 -1.33
C ASP A 52 -2.87 15.27 -2.78
N THR A 53 -3.83 15.09 -3.68
CA THR A 53 -3.54 15.18 -5.10
C THR A 53 -4.71 15.77 -5.86
N ALA A 54 -4.42 16.57 -6.87
CA ALA A 54 -5.43 17.04 -7.81
C ALA A 54 -5.57 16.10 -9.00
N LEU A 55 -4.75 15.05 -9.08
CA LEU A 55 -4.83 14.10 -10.18
C LEU A 55 -6.07 13.24 -10.06
N PRO A 56 -6.76 12.97 -11.18
CA PRO A 56 -7.82 11.94 -11.17
C PRO A 56 -7.25 10.58 -10.79
N ALA A 57 -8.11 9.69 -10.31
CA ALA A 57 -7.67 8.38 -9.83
C ALA A 57 -6.86 7.61 -10.88
N LEU A 58 -7.31 7.61 -12.14
CA LEU A 58 -6.58 6.89 -13.19
C LEU A 58 -5.22 7.51 -13.48
N SER A 59 -5.12 8.82 -13.44
CA SER A 59 -3.82 9.50 -13.63
C SER A 59 -2.87 9.17 -12.48
N LEU A 60 -3.40 9.15 -11.26
CA LEU A 60 -2.60 8.77 -10.11
C LEU A 60 -2.12 7.33 -10.24
N LEU A 61 -3.00 6.41 -10.65
CA LEU A 61 -2.64 5.02 -10.86
C LEU A 61 -1.51 4.90 -11.88
N GLU A 62 -1.62 5.63 -12.99
CA GLU A 62 -0.56 5.62 -14.02
C GLU A 62 0.77 6.10 -13.45
N GLY A 63 0.74 7.13 -12.62
CA GLY A 63 1.95 7.62 -11.96
C GLY A 63 2.57 6.58 -11.04
N LEU A 64 1.75 5.88 -10.28
CA LEU A 64 2.24 4.81 -9.40
C LEU A 64 2.83 3.66 -10.20
N GLN A 65 2.19 3.29 -11.31
CA GLN A 65 2.70 2.22 -12.18
C GLN A 65 4.03 2.60 -12.81
N ALA A 66 4.20 3.87 -13.19
CA ALA A 66 5.47 4.34 -13.74
C ALA A 66 6.58 4.25 -12.72
N ILE A 67 6.28 4.55 -11.45
CA ILE A 67 7.25 4.42 -10.37
C ILE A 67 7.63 2.95 -10.17
N GLU A 68 6.64 2.06 -10.13
CA GLU A 68 6.92 0.63 -10.01
C GLU A 68 7.83 0.15 -11.14
N LEU A 69 7.53 0.57 -12.35
CA LEU A 69 8.32 0.18 -13.51
C LEU A 69 9.76 0.64 -13.40
N ALA A 70 9.96 1.87 -12.94
CA ALA A 70 11.30 2.40 -12.75
C ALA A 70 12.10 1.57 -11.73
N PHE A 71 11.46 1.15 -10.63
CA PHE A 71 12.10 0.29 -9.64
C PHE A 71 12.25 -1.14 -10.13
N GLY A 72 11.34 -1.59 -10.98
CA GLY A 72 11.41 -2.93 -11.57
C GLY A 72 12.60 -3.14 -12.47
N ARG A 73 13.14 -2.06 -13.03
CA ARG A 73 14.33 -2.15 -13.86
C ARG A 73 15.57 -2.55 -13.06
N GLU A 74 15.49 -2.49 -11.74
CA GLU A 74 16.59 -2.89 -10.89
C GLU A 74 16.67 -4.39 -10.68
N ARG A 75 15.73 -5.16 -11.24
CA ARG A 75 15.73 -6.61 -11.08
C ARG A 75 16.98 -7.23 -11.68
N PRO A 76 17.68 -8.07 -10.91
CA PRO A 76 18.93 -8.67 -11.40
C PRO A 76 18.71 -9.74 -12.46
N PHE A 77 17.51 -10.32 -12.54
CA PHE A 77 17.23 -11.36 -13.53
C PHE A 77 15.72 -11.46 -13.75
N ARG A 78 15.38 -12.11 -14.86
CA ARG A 78 13.99 -12.34 -15.22
C ARG A 78 13.29 -13.15 -14.14
N ASN A 79 12.06 -12.80 -13.82
CA ASN A 79 11.26 -13.44 -12.77
C ASN A 79 11.78 -13.21 -11.36
N ALA A 80 12.74 -12.31 -11.18
CA ALA A 80 13.13 -11.90 -9.83
C ALA A 80 11.92 -11.29 -9.12
N PRO A 81 11.82 -11.40 -7.78
CA PRO A 81 10.74 -10.78 -7.04
C PRO A 81 10.68 -9.29 -7.32
N ARG A 82 9.48 -8.74 -7.30
CA ARG A 82 9.33 -7.30 -7.48
C ARG A 82 10.02 -6.56 -6.37
N THR A 83 10.73 -5.50 -6.76
CA THR A 83 11.36 -4.62 -5.79
C THR A 83 10.33 -3.80 -5.04
N LEU A 84 9.23 -3.46 -5.70
CA LEU A 84 8.25 -2.53 -5.18
C LEU A 84 6.87 -2.81 -5.75
N ASP A 85 5.87 -2.84 -4.87
CA ASP A 85 4.46 -2.89 -5.27
C ASP A 85 3.76 -1.66 -4.71
N LEU A 86 3.08 -0.93 -5.57
CA LEU A 86 2.31 0.24 -5.17
C LEU A 86 0.85 0.02 -5.50
N ASP A 87 0.01 -0.02 -4.48
CA ASP A 87 -1.43 -0.23 -4.65
C ASP A 87 -2.18 1.03 -4.31
N LEU A 88 -3.15 1.39 -5.13
CA LEU A 88 -4.05 2.48 -4.83
C LEU A 88 -5.21 1.88 -4.04
N LEU A 89 -5.31 2.25 -2.76
CA LEU A 89 -6.27 1.63 -1.85
C LEU A 89 -7.65 2.25 -1.92
N LEU A 90 -7.70 3.58 -1.86
CA LEU A 90 -8.96 4.30 -1.96
C LEU A 90 -8.67 5.76 -2.30
N VAL A 91 -9.66 6.44 -2.89
CA VAL A 91 -9.58 7.84 -3.26
C VAL A 91 -10.84 8.51 -2.73
N ALA A 92 -10.74 9.20 -1.60
CA ALA A 92 -11.85 9.85 -0.92
C ALA A 92 -13.05 8.88 -0.84
N ASP A 93 -14.22 9.31 -1.30
CA ASP A 93 -15.42 8.46 -1.29
C ASP A 93 -15.68 7.80 -2.64
N GLU A 94 -14.72 7.84 -3.53
CA GLU A 94 -14.89 7.34 -4.89
C GLU A 94 -15.03 5.81 -4.90
N THR A 95 -15.99 5.31 -5.67
CA THR A 95 -16.14 3.88 -5.91
C THR A 95 -16.01 3.63 -7.41
N ARG A 96 -15.27 2.58 -7.75
CA ARG A 96 -15.06 2.19 -9.14
C ARG A 96 -15.02 0.68 -9.24
N THR A 97 -15.58 0.16 -10.33
CA THR A 97 -15.53 -1.28 -10.61
C THR A 97 -15.24 -1.49 -12.08
N ASP A 98 -14.21 -0.83 -12.61
CA ASP A 98 -13.87 -1.02 -14.01
C ASP A 98 -12.66 -1.97 -14.16
N ALA A 99 -12.36 -2.32 -15.41
CA ALA A 99 -11.33 -3.33 -15.68
C ALA A 99 -9.94 -2.91 -15.29
N VAL A 100 -9.69 -1.60 -15.20
CA VAL A 100 -8.37 -1.07 -14.91
C VAL A 100 -8.18 -0.80 -13.43
N LEU A 101 -9.25 -0.37 -12.76
CA LEU A 101 -9.15 0.10 -11.38
C LEU A 101 -10.44 -0.16 -10.61
N THR A 102 -10.31 -0.80 -9.47
CA THR A 102 -11.40 -0.99 -8.52
C THR A 102 -11.10 -0.21 -7.26
N LEU A 103 -12.03 0.61 -6.81
CA LEU A 103 -11.91 1.38 -5.58
C LEU A 103 -13.16 1.21 -4.74
N PRO A 104 -13.05 1.01 -3.43
CA PRO A 104 -11.80 0.74 -2.71
C PRO A 104 -11.12 -0.53 -3.23
N HIS A 105 -9.84 -0.68 -2.92
CA HIS A 105 -9.12 -1.90 -3.34
C HIS A 105 -9.90 -3.12 -2.87
N PRO A 106 -10.12 -4.12 -3.75
CA PRO A 106 -11.05 -5.21 -3.44
C PRO A 106 -10.63 -6.09 -2.26
N ARG A 107 -9.37 -6.10 -1.90
CA ARG A 107 -8.89 -6.90 -0.78
C ARG A 107 -8.48 -6.10 0.43
N LEU A 108 -8.80 -4.81 0.44
CA LEU A 108 -8.40 -3.90 1.51
C LEU A 108 -8.82 -4.41 2.88
N HIS A 109 -10.03 -4.90 3.00
CA HIS A 109 -10.60 -5.33 4.29
C HIS A 109 -10.16 -6.72 4.71
N GLU A 110 -9.37 -7.42 3.89
CA GLU A 110 -8.91 -8.77 4.17
C GLU A 110 -7.44 -8.84 4.59
N ARG A 111 -6.71 -7.71 4.57
CA ARG A 111 -5.27 -7.72 4.76
C ARG A 111 -4.85 -6.90 5.98
N LEU A 112 -4.23 -7.56 6.97
CA LEU A 112 -3.73 -6.86 8.15
C LEU A 112 -2.66 -5.84 7.77
N PHE A 113 -1.80 -6.16 6.80
CA PHE A 113 -0.73 -5.26 6.41
C PHE A 113 -1.23 -4.03 5.64
N VAL A 114 -2.54 -3.94 5.42
CA VAL A 114 -3.20 -2.75 4.89
C VAL A 114 -3.98 -2.07 6.01
N LEU A 115 -4.79 -2.81 6.75
CA LEU A 115 -5.67 -2.22 7.77
C LEU A 115 -4.92 -1.68 8.98
N MET A 116 -3.86 -2.35 9.42
CA MET A 116 -3.10 -1.87 10.57
C MET A 116 -2.45 -0.51 10.29
N PRO A 117 -1.68 -0.36 9.21
CA PRO A 117 -1.10 0.96 8.92
C PRO A 117 -2.15 2.01 8.55
N LEU A 118 -3.24 1.59 7.89
CA LEU A 118 -4.29 2.52 7.52
C LEU A 118 -4.98 3.08 8.77
N ALA A 119 -5.28 2.23 9.75
CA ALA A 119 -5.88 2.65 11.00
C ALA A 119 -4.93 3.51 11.82
N GLU A 120 -3.63 3.30 11.69
CA GLU A 120 -2.65 4.15 12.34
C GLU A 120 -2.72 5.58 11.83
N ILE A 121 -2.90 5.74 10.51
CA ILE A 121 -3.01 7.07 9.90
C ILE A 121 -4.34 7.72 10.26
N ASP A 122 -5.44 6.96 10.17
CA ASP A 122 -6.77 7.50 10.43
C ASP A 122 -7.73 6.35 10.77
N ALA A 123 -7.94 6.13 12.07
CA ALA A 123 -8.82 5.07 12.55
C ALA A 123 -10.28 5.31 12.15
N ASP A 124 -10.65 6.56 11.96
CA ASP A 124 -12.02 6.93 11.63
C ASP A 124 -12.26 7.10 10.14
N LEU A 125 -11.27 6.77 9.32
CA LEU A 125 -11.40 6.88 7.87
C LEU A 125 -12.51 5.96 7.39
N HIS A 126 -13.47 6.53 6.67
CA HIS A 126 -14.58 5.77 6.13
C HIS A 126 -14.20 5.15 4.79
N VAL A 127 -14.33 3.83 4.72
CA VAL A 127 -14.10 3.10 3.47
C VAL A 127 -15.46 2.85 2.82
N PRO A 128 -15.72 3.40 1.63
CA PRO A 128 -17.03 3.30 1.00
C PRO A 128 -17.56 1.86 0.96
N GLY A 129 -18.78 1.69 1.44
CA GLY A 129 -19.45 0.40 1.45
C GLY A 129 -19.01 -0.57 2.53
N LEU A 130 -17.98 -0.24 3.32
CA LEU A 130 -17.42 -1.19 4.29
C LEU A 130 -17.46 -0.69 5.74
N GLY A 131 -17.21 0.59 5.97
CA GLY A 131 -17.19 1.15 7.33
C GLY A 131 -15.86 1.83 7.63
N THR A 132 -15.59 2.08 8.91
CA THR A 132 -14.33 2.74 9.28
C THR A 132 -13.19 1.75 9.33
N THR A 133 -11.96 2.26 9.19
CA THR A 133 -10.77 1.41 9.25
C THR A 133 -10.65 0.71 10.59
N ALA A 134 -10.97 1.40 11.69
CA ALA A 134 -10.92 0.79 13.03
C ALA A 134 -11.89 -0.38 13.13
N THR A 135 -13.12 -0.22 12.62
CA THR A 135 -14.12 -1.28 12.65
C THR A 135 -13.69 -2.47 11.80
N LEU A 136 -13.16 -2.19 10.60
CA LEU A 136 -12.72 -3.25 9.71
C LEU A 136 -11.56 -4.03 10.32
N LEU A 137 -10.62 -3.33 10.95
CA LEU A 137 -9.49 -3.97 11.61
C LEU A 137 -9.97 -4.87 12.75
N ALA A 138 -10.88 -4.36 13.58
CA ALA A 138 -11.41 -5.14 14.69
C ALA A 138 -12.14 -6.39 14.20
N GLN A 139 -12.90 -6.28 13.12
CA GLN A 139 -13.61 -7.41 12.54
C GLN A 139 -12.64 -8.46 12.02
N LEU A 140 -11.58 -8.04 11.32
CA LEU A 140 -10.60 -8.97 10.80
C LEU A 140 -9.83 -9.66 11.92
N MET A 141 -9.45 -8.91 12.95
CA MET A 141 -8.74 -9.48 14.10
C MET A 141 -9.56 -10.53 14.84
N ALA A 142 -10.89 -10.43 14.77
CA ALA A 142 -11.78 -11.39 15.42
C ALA A 142 -11.92 -12.69 14.63
N THR A 143 -11.39 -12.77 13.41
CA THR A 143 -11.48 -13.98 12.59
C THR A 143 -10.19 -14.79 12.66
N LYS A 144 -10.24 -16.02 12.15
CA LYS A 144 -9.05 -16.84 12.01
C LYS A 144 -8.40 -16.52 10.66
N HIS A 145 -7.77 -15.36 10.58
CA HIS A 145 -7.24 -14.86 9.32
C HIS A 145 -5.91 -15.49 8.92
N GLY A 146 -5.18 -16.10 9.87
CA GLY A 146 -3.91 -16.75 9.56
C GLY A 146 -2.78 -15.81 9.19
N GLN A 147 -2.95 -14.53 9.37
CA GLN A 147 -1.95 -13.54 9.01
C GLN A 147 -1.11 -13.15 10.21
N ASP A 148 0.16 -12.84 9.94
CA ASP A 148 1.10 -12.41 10.97
C ASP A 148 1.67 -11.07 10.51
N CYS A 149 1.36 -10.00 11.22
CA CYS A 149 1.74 -8.66 10.85
C CYS A 149 2.08 -7.86 12.11
N ARG A 150 3.22 -7.20 12.10
CA ARG A 150 3.62 -6.42 13.26
C ARG A 150 4.26 -5.10 12.85
N ARG A 151 4.07 -4.10 13.69
CA ARG A 151 4.67 -2.79 13.51
C ARG A 151 6.15 -2.84 13.86
N LEU A 152 6.97 -2.27 12.99
CA LEU A 152 8.39 -2.13 13.26
C LEU A 152 8.65 -0.84 14.04
N VAL A 153 9.56 -0.91 14.95
CA VAL A 153 9.89 0.24 15.80
C VAL A 153 11.11 0.95 15.26
#